data_0d27565edb64524b91502878521a90fd
#
_entry.id   0d27565edb64524b91502878521a90fd
#
_cell.length_a   1.000
_cell.length_b   1.000
_cell.length_c   1.000
_cell.angle_alpha   90.00
_cell.angle_beta   90.00
_cell.angle_gamma   90.00
#
_symmetry.space_group_name_H-M   'P 1'
#
loop_
_entity.id
_entity.type
_entity.pdbx_description
1 polymer ?
#
loop_
_entity_poly.entity_id
_entity_poly.type
_entity_poly.pdbx_seq_one_letter_code
_entity_poly.pdbx_strand_id
1 'polypeptide(L)'
;MGYGADDGDFVFDMSSLVQDRLKKYDKILIIGPYPPPLGGVSVYIYRLSKSLDNSQVFDVSKNGFKKYIDLFAVLCRTKFRAVNIHSFSMTIAFMLMITRLFKNFDLIATSHNPRLFEESSKFKALIYRVFFHCIDVLVVVNKHILDDYKSRNLHIPKSIIIEHAFLPPPLEEEDKILATYPSSFYDFIKSKTQIITANAFQISFYKNTDLYGLDICIELTAKLKNTYPNLGFIFALANEKVNTEYIDKMRLRIKELNLEENFYFLTGQKELWPIFKKASLMIRPTNTDGDALSIREALYFKCPAIASDVCDRPTGTILFKNRNLDDLCDKTKRFLDAM
;
A
#
# COMPACT_ATOMS: atom_id res chain seq x y z
N MET A 1 -19.28 11.75 29.85
CA MET A 1 -18.65 10.48 30.19
C MET A 1 -17.33 10.45 29.46
N GLY A 2 -16.23 10.63 30.21
CA GLY A 2 -14.89 10.79 29.64
C GLY A 2 -14.40 9.51 29.02
N TYR A 3 -13.96 9.60 27.76
CA TYR A 3 -13.09 8.61 27.19
C TYR A 3 -11.69 8.87 27.73
N GLY A 4 -11.30 8.11 28.76
CA GLY A 4 -9.91 8.03 29.17
C GLY A 4 -9.11 7.51 28.00
N ALA A 5 -8.16 8.32 27.53
CA ALA A 5 -7.05 7.82 26.74
C ALA A 5 -6.28 6.86 27.68
N ASP A 6 -6.47 5.58 27.48
CA ASP A 6 -5.58 4.59 28.03
C ASP A 6 -4.24 4.82 27.32
N ASP A 7 -3.26 5.34 28.04
CA ASP A 7 -1.85 5.49 27.61
C ASP A 7 -1.17 4.12 27.44
N GLY A 8 -1.87 3.18 26.83
CA GLY A 8 -1.27 1.97 26.34
C GLY A 8 -0.34 2.34 25.19
N ASP A 9 0.95 2.42 25.48
CA ASP A 9 2.02 2.48 24.47
C ASP A 9 1.69 1.44 23.39
N PHE A 10 1.25 1.94 22.23
CA PHE A 10 1.01 1.11 21.06
C PHE A 10 2.38 0.66 20.56
N VAL A 11 2.89 -0.40 21.19
CA VAL A 11 4.11 -1.06 20.76
C VAL A 11 3.77 -1.74 19.44
N PHE A 12 4.09 -1.07 18.33
CA PHE A 12 4.19 -1.78 17.06
C PHE A 12 5.20 -2.90 17.28
N ASP A 13 4.73 -4.15 17.27
CA ASP A 13 5.64 -5.29 17.26
C ASP A 13 6.48 -5.17 15.98
N MET A 14 7.72 -4.75 16.14
CA MET A 14 8.69 -4.49 15.07
C MET A 14 9.26 -5.80 14.53
N SER A 15 8.94 -6.95 15.16
CA SER A 15 9.37 -8.26 14.67
C SER A 15 8.54 -8.67 13.45
N SER A 16 9.21 -8.86 12.32
CA SER A 16 8.58 -9.41 11.13
C SER A 16 8.91 -10.88 11.01
N LEU A 17 7.87 -11.72 11.10
CA LEU A 17 7.98 -13.16 10.92
C LEU A 17 8.53 -13.52 9.52
N VAL A 18 8.20 -12.68 8.52
CA VAL A 18 8.73 -12.83 7.15
C VAL A 18 10.22 -12.52 7.12
N GLN A 19 10.66 -11.42 7.74
CA GLN A 19 12.09 -11.09 7.83
C GLN A 19 12.86 -12.17 8.56
N ASP A 20 12.36 -12.62 9.71
CA ASP A 20 13.00 -13.66 10.52
C ASP A 20 13.08 -15.00 9.80
N ARG A 21 12.06 -15.31 9.00
CA ARG A 21 12.10 -16.48 8.12
C ARG A 21 13.15 -16.34 7.03
N LEU A 22 13.21 -15.16 6.36
CA LEU A 22 14.14 -14.91 5.27
C LEU A 22 15.60 -14.84 5.74
N LYS A 23 15.89 -14.25 6.90
CA LYS A 23 17.24 -14.18 7.46
C LYS A 23 17.91 -15.55 7.67
N LYS A 24 17.14 -16.64 7.68
CA LYS A 24 17.69 -18.01 7.82
C LYS A 24 18.36 -18.53 6.54
N TYR A 25 18.23 -17.85 5.41
CA TYR A 25 18.78 -18.28 4.13
C TYR A 25 20.02 -17.47 3.76
N ASP A 26 21.05 -18.13 3.26
CA ASP A 26 22.31 -17.47 2.87
C ASP A 26 22.18 -16.60 1.62
N LYS A 27 21.23 -16.92 0.72
CA LYS A 27 21.03 -16.20 -0.52
C LYS A 27 19.58 -16.26 -0.96
N ILE A 28 18.97 -15.10 -1.12
CA ILE A 28 17.55 -14.92 -1.39
C ILE A 28 17.36 -14.17 -2.71
N LEU A 29 16.40 -14.63 -3.53
CA LEU A 29 15.88 -13.87 -4.65
C LEU A 29 14.48 -13.37 -4.30
N ILE A 30 14.28 -12.06 -4.32
CA ILE A 30 12.97 -11.42 -4.18
C ILE A 30 12.48 -11.05 -5.58
N ILE A 31 11.31 -11.53 -5.99
CA ILE A 31 10.71 -11.26 -7.30
C ILE A 31 9.44 -10.44 -7.11
N GLY A 32 9.44 -9.20 -7.59
CA GLY A 32 8.29 -8.32 -7.50
C GLY A 32 8.57 -6.93 -8.07
N PRO A 33 7.59 -6.01 -8.03
CA PRO A 33 7.81 -4.64 -8.44
C PRO A 33 8.78 -3.93 -7.49
N TYR A 34 9.68 -3.12 -8.05
CA TYR A 34 10.64 -2.33 -7.28
C TYR A 34 10.55 -0.85 -7.66
N PRO A 35 10.68 0.08 -6.71
CA PRO A 35 10.55 1.51 -7.03
C PRO A 35 11.61 2.00 -8.04
N PRO A 36 11.28 2.92 -8.95
CA PRO A 36 9.94 3.34 -9.32
C PRO A 36 9.19 2.29 -10.14
N PRO A 37 7.83 2.20 -10.09
CA PRO A 37 6.88 3.11 -9.44
C PRO A 37 6.69 2.86 -7.94
N LEU A 38 6.39 3.94 -7.19
CA LEU A 38 6.09 3.89 -5.76
C LEU A 38 4.65 3.41 -5.53
N GLY A 39 4.49 2.20 -5.07
CA GLY A 39 3.22 1.61 -4.66
C GLY A 39 3.42 0.75 -3.41
N GLY A 40 2.35 0.37 -2.70
CA GLY A 40 2.47 -0.35 -1.44
C GLY A 40 3.38 -1.60 -1.52
N VAL A 41 3.22 -2.41 -2.57
CA VAL A 41 4.05 -3.62 -2.76
C VAL A 41 5.50 -3.28 -3.10
N SER A 42 5.75 -2.30 -3.98
CA SER A 42 7.12 -1.94 -4.36
C SER A 42 7.89 -1.31 -3.19
N VAL A 43 7.23 -0.47 -2.39
CA VAL A 43 7.81 0.11 -1.17
C VAL A 43 8.09 -0.99 -0.13
N TYR A 44 7.18 -1.93 0.06
CA TYR A 44 7.41 -3.08 0.95
C TYR A 44 8.64 -3.90 0.52
N ILE A 45 8.75 -4.25 -0.77
CA ILE A 45 9.91 -4.99 -1.30
C ILE A 45 11.20 -4.20 -1.14
N TYR A 46 11.19 -2.90 -1.37
CA TYR A 46 12.33 -2.02 -1.15
C TYR A 46 12.82 -2.12 0.30
N ARG A 47 11.93 -1.91 1.27
CA ARG A 47 12.27 -1.96 2.69
C ARG A 47 12.70 -3.36 3.13
N LEU A 48 12.02 -4.40 2.63
CA LEU A 48 12.40 -5.78 2.89
C LEU A 48 13.82 -6.07 2.37
N SER A 49 14.14 -5.66 1.15
CA SER A 49 15.47 -5.89 0.58
C SER A 49 16.57 -5.14 1.32
N LYS A 50 16.28 -3.95 1.85
CA LYS A 50 17.22 -3.17 2.67
C LYS A 50 17.48 -3.81 4.03
N SER A 51 16.53 -4.56 4.57
CA SER A 51 16.65 -5.24 5.87
C SER A 51 17.33 -6.62 5.78
N LEU A 52 17.71 -7.07 4.58
CA LEU A 52 18.30 -8.39 4.30
C LEU A 52 19.61 -8.24 3.52
N ASP A 53 20.74 -8.47 4.18
CA ASP A 53 22.08 -8.28 3.59
C ASP A 53 22.38 -9.25 2.43
N ASN A 54 21.66 -10.38 2.37
CA ASN A 54 21.88 -11.50 1.45
C ASN A 54 20.79 -11.61 0.36
N SER A 55 20.02 -10.54 0.13
CA SER A 55 18.95 -10.53 -0.84
C SER A 55 19.34 -9.88 -2.18
N GLN A 56 18.80 -10.45 -3.26
CA GLN A 56 18.82 -9.86 -4.60
C GLN A 56 17.38 -9.62 -5.04
N VAL A 57 17.06 -8.43 -5.53
CA VAL A 57 15.73 -8.12 -6.07
C VAL A 57 15.74 -8.27 -7.59
N PHE A 58 14.74 -8.96 -8.12
CA PHE A 58 14.41 -8.97 -9.54
C PHE A 58 13.13 -8.15 -9.77
N ASP A 59 13.32 -6.98 -10.38
CA ASP A 59 12.22 -6.04 -10.65
C ASP A 59 11.40 -6.49 -11.86
N VAL A 60 10.11 -6.76 -11.62
CA VAL A 60 9.14 -7.15 -12.66
C VAL A 60 8.31 -5.99 -13.20
N SER A 61 8.49 -4.77 -12.69
CA SER A 61 7.75 -3.58 -13.13
C SER A 61 8.13 -3.15 -14.54
N LYS A 62 9.32 -3.49 -14.99
CA LYS A 62 9.82 -3.17 -16.33
C LYS A 62 8.99 -3.86 -17.42
N ASN A 63 8.67 -3.11 -18.48
CA ASN A 63 7.90 -3.63 -19.61
C ASN A 63 8.76 -4.49 -20.54
N GLY A 64 8.09 -5.38 -21.30
CA GLY A 64 8.70 -6.17 -22.36
C GLY A 64 8.94 -7.64 -22.00
N PHE A 65 9.11 -8.45 -23.03
CA PHE A 65 9.32 -9.92 -22.89
C PHE A 65 10.73 -10.25 -22.36
N LYS A 66 11.70 -9.37 -22.61
CA LYS A 66 13.10 -9.55 -22.19
C LYS A 66 13.24 -9.84 -20.69
N LYS A 67 12.42 -9.21 -19.84
CA LYS A 67 12.45 -9.46 -18.38
C LYS A 67 12.28 -10.93 -17.99
N TYR A 68 11.47 -11.68 -18.74
CA TYR A 68 11.27 -13.11 -18.45
C TYR A 68 12.50 -13.93 -18.83
N ILE A 69 13.18 -13.59 -19.93
CA ILE A 69 14.46 -14.21 -20.33
C ILE A 69 15.51 -13.92 -19.26
N ASP A 70 15.61 -12.67 -18.83
CA ASP A 70 16.59 -12.26 -17.81
C ASP A 70 16.29 -12.96 -16.45
N LEU A 71 15.01 -13.04 -16.04
CA LEU A 71 14.61 -13.77 -14.84
C LEU A 71 15.00 -15.24 -14.92
N PHE A 72 14.70 -15.90 -16.05
CA PHE A 72 15.04 -17.31 -16.24
C PHE A 72 16.56 -17.52 -16.19
N ALA A 73 17.33 -16.63 -16.83
CA ALA A 73 18.77 -16.69 -16.76
C ALA A 73 19.32 -16.53 -15.32
N VAL A 74 18.74 -15.61 -14.53
CA VAL A 74 19.10 -15.42 -13.12
C VAL A 74 18.76 -16.67 -12.30
N LEU A 75 17.58 -17.24 -12.47
CA LEU A 75 17.17 -18.47 -11.80
C LEU A 75 18.08 -19.67 -12.15
N CYS A 76 18.50 -19.78 -13.41
CA CYS A 76 19.37 -20.89 -13.86
C CYS A 76 20.83 -20.71 -13.42
N ARG A 77 21.37 -19.50 -13.48
CA ARG A 77 22.80 -19.23 -13.23
C ARG A 77 23.12 -19.13 -11.74
N THR A 78 22.22 -18.57 -10.94
CA THR A 78 22.48 -18.30 -9.53
C THR A 78 21.86 -19.40 -8.65
N LYS A 79 22.60 -19.84 -7.63
CA LYS A 79 22.10 -20.76 -6.61
C LYS A 79 21.49 -19.94 -5.46
N PHE A 80 20.19 -19.78 -5.47
CA PHE A 80 19.44 -19.24 -4.35
C PHE A 80 19.03 -20.37 -3.39
N ARG A 81 18.92 -20.05 -2.09
CA ARG A 81 18.35 -20.95 -1.09
C ARG A 81 16.88 -20.71 -0.87
N ALA A 82 16.43 -19.49 -1.11
CA ALA A 82 15.01 -19.12 -1.12
C ALA A 82 14.69 -18.18 -2.28
N VAL A 83 13.49 -18.32 -2.82
CA VAL A 83 12.89 -17.41 -3.79
C VAL A 83 11.59 -16.89 -3.18
N ASN A 84 11.54 -15.58 -2.89
CA ASN A 84 10.33 -14.93 -2.39
C ASN A 84 9.64 -14.15 -3.51
N ILE A 85 8.43 -14.55 -3.87
CA ILE A 85 7.64 -13.90 -4.91
C ILE A 85 6.55 -13.02 -4.33
N HIS A 86 6.42 -11.82 -4.89
CA HIS A 86 5.37 -10.84 -4.56
C HIS A 86 4.46 -10.54 -5.76
N SER A 87 4.76 -11.12 -6.91
CA SER A 87 4.00 -10.93 -8.14
C SER A 87 3.61 -12.29 -8.73
N PHE A 88 2.32 -12.55 -8.72
CA PHE A 88 1.76 -13.77 -9.30
C PHE A 88 1.45 -13.53 -10.78
N SER A 89 2.37 -13.91 -11.67
CA SER A 89 2.08 -14.02 -13.10
C SER A 89 2.19 -15.47 -13.54
N MET A 90 1.36 -15.85 -14.51
CA MET A 90 1.37 -17.21 -15.08
C MET A 90 2.76 -17.60 -15.60
N THR A 91 3.44 -16.66 -16.27
CA THR A 91 4.79 -16.88 -16.81
C THR A 91 5.81 -17.10 -15.70
N ILE A 92 5.79 -16.30 -14.63
CA ILE A 92 6.69 -16.46 -13.48
C ILE A 92 6.41 -17.78 -12.77
N ALA A 93 5.14 -18.11 -12.53
CA ALA A 93 4.76 -19.37 -11.92
C ALA A 93 5.30 -20.57 -12.71
N PHE A 94 5.12 -20.56 -14.03
CA PHE A 94 5.62 -21.63 -14.92
C PHE A 94 7.15 -21.73 -14.90
N MET A 95 7.85 -20.61 -14.93
CA MET A 95 9.32 -20.60 -14.86
C MET A 95 9.84 -21.15 -13.53
N LEU A 96 9.20 -20.82 -12.41
CA LEU A 96 9.57 -21.33 -11.09
C LEU A 96 9.30 -22.84 -11.00
N MET A 97 8.16 -23.31 -11.49
CA MET A 97 7.89 -24.77 -11.55
C MET A 97 8.96 -25.52 -12.33
N ILE A 98 9.32 -25.05 -13.53
CA ILE A 98 10.39 -25.66 -14.33
C ILE A 98 11.72 -25.62 -13.59
N THR A 99 12.10 -24.45 -13.05
CA THR A 99 13.40 -24.30 -12.40
C THR A 99 13.54 -25.22 -11.19
N ARG A 100 12.45 -25.49 -10.45
CA ARG A 100 12.46 -26.41 -9.30
C ARG A 100 12.70 -27.88 -9.68
N LEU A 101 12.55 -28.26 -10.95
CA LEU A 101 12.90 -29.62 -11.39
C LEU A 101 14.41 -29.87 -11.31
N PHE A 102 15.26 -28.83 -11.39
CA PHE A 102 16.73 -28.97 -11.38
C PHE A 102 17.43 -28.10 -10.33
N LYS A 103 16.71 -27.28 -9.59
CA LYS A 103 17.26 -26.44 -8.53
C LYS A 103 16.48 -26.66 -7.23
N ASN A 104 17.21 -26.78 -6.15
CA ASN A 104 16.61 -26.89 -4.82
C ASN A 104 16.64 -25.52 -4.12
N PHE A 105 15.48 -24.94 -3.90
CA PHE A 105 15.25 -23.72 -3.12
C PHE A 105 13.85 -23.72 -2.51
N ASP A 106 13.70 -23.08 -1.38
CA ASP A 106 12.38 -22.84 -0.79
C ASP A 106 11.64 -21.75 -1.56
N LEU A 107 10.41 -22.03 -1.97
CA LEU A 107 9.54 -21.08 -2.64
C LEU A 107 8.59 -20.45 -1.63
N ILE A 108 8.79 -19.15 -1.38
CA ILE A 108 7.99 -18.33 -0.48
C ILE A 108 7.10 -17.45 -1.33
N ALA A 109 5.80 -17.57 -1.21
CA ALA A 109 4.84 -16.79 -1.97
C ALA A 109 4.13 -15.79 -1.07
N THR A 110 4.34 -14.49 -1.32
CA THR A 110 3.71 -13.40 -0.56
C THR A 110 2.56 -12.81 -1.36
N SER A 111 1.35 -12.97 -0.86
CA SER A 111 0.12 -12.47 -1.48
C SER A 111 -0.37 -11.18 -0.84
N HIS A 112 -0.44 -10.11 -1.63
CA HIS A 112 -0.85 -8.78 -1.20
C HIS A 112 -2.32 -8.46 -1.47
N ASN A 113 -3.02 -9.26 -2.29
CA ASN A 113 -4.44 -9.05 -2.58
C ASN A 113 -5.11 -10.36 -3.02
N PRO A 114 -6.43 -10.49 -2.85
CA PRO A 114 -7.16 -11.71 -3.19
C PRO A 114 -7.48 -11.85 -4.69
N ARG A 115 -7.21 -10.84 -5.53
CA ARG A 115 -7.71 -10.74 -6.92
C ARG A 115 -7.05 -11.69 -7.91
N LEU A 116 -6.15 -12.55 -7.48
CA LEU A 116 -5.40 -13.47 -8.35
C LEU A 116 -6.32 -14.30 -9.27
N PHE A 117 -7.52 -14.65 -8.82
CA PHE A 117 -8.45 -15.54 -9.52
C PHE A 117 -9.70 -14.83 -10.06
N GLU A 118 -9.95 -13.56 -9.74
CA GLU A 118 -11.18 -12.86 -10.13
C GLU A 118 -11.35 -12.74 -11.65
N GLU A 119 -10.25 -12.56 -12.39
CA GLU A 119 -10.24 -12.41 -13.85
C GLU A 119 -9.50 -13.55 -14.56
N SER A 120 -9.41 -14.73 -13.93
CA SER A 120 -8.61 -15.82 -14.48
C SER A 120 -9.42 -16.70 -15.43
N SER A 121 -8.89 -16.93 -16.66
CA SER A 121 -9.40 -18.00 -17.51
C SER A 121 -9.24 -19.37 -16.82
N LYS A 122 -10.04 -20.36 -17.21
CA LYS A 122 -9.95 -21.74 -16.66
C LYS A 122 -8.53 -22.31 -16.75
N PHE A 123 -7.82 -22.00 -17.83
CA PHE A 123 -6.44 -22.44 -18.04
C PHE A 123 -5.47 -21.78 -17.06
N LYS A 124 -5.60 -20.47 -16.85
CA LYS A 124 -4.79 -19.72 -15.88
C LYS A 124 -5.04 -20.21 -14.45
N ALA A 125 -6.30 -20.46 -14.10
CA ALA A 125 -6.66 -21.01 -12.80
C ALA A 125 -6.06 -22.41 -12.57
N LEU A 126 -6.00 -23.27 -13.59
CA LEU A 126 -5.37 -24.59 -13.51
C LEU A 126 -3.86 -24.47 -13.23
N ILE A 127 -3.15 -23.59 -13.95
CA ILE A 127 -1.71 -23.35 -13.72
C ILE A 127 -1.46 -22.88 -12.28
N TYR A 128 -2.26 -21.96 -11.76
CA TYR A 128 -2.11 -21.52 -10.37
C TYR A 128 -2.42 -22.64 -9.37
N ARG A 129 -3.41 -23.49 -9.62
CA ARG A 129 -3.67 -24.66 -8.76
C ARG A 129 -2.44 -25.56 -8.67
N VAL A 130 -1.81 -25.87 -9.81
CA VAL A 130 -0.58 -26.68 -9.84
C VAL A 130 0.57 -25.93 -9.13
N PHE A 131 0.71 -24.64 -9.39
CA PHE A 131 1.76 -23.81 -8.79
C PHE A 131 1.67 -23.74 -7.26
N PHE A 132 0.45 -23.69 -6.70
CA PHE A 132 0.25 -23.69 -5.25
C PHE A 132 0.77 -24.97 -4.56
N HIS A 133 0.85 -26.10 -5.26
CA HIS A 133 1.52 -27.30 -4.74
C HIS A 133 3.05 -27.18 -4.67
N CYS A 134 3.61 -26.20 -5.37
CA CYS A 134 5.05 -25.95 -5.35
C CYS A 134 5.46 -24.93 -4.29
N ILE A 135 4.53 -24.30 -3.57
CA ILE A 135 4.82 -23.30 -2.55
C ILE A 135 5.17 -24.00 -1.24
N ASP A 136 6.31 -23.65 -0.65
CA ASP A 136 6.75 -24.19 0.65
C ASP A 136 6.24 -23.32 1.80
N VAL A 137 6.22 -21.98 1.60
CA VAL A 137 5.70 -21.02 2.57
C VAL A 137 4.76 -20.05 1.90
N LEU A 138 3.53 -19.98 2.40
CA LEU A 138 2.56 -18.99 1.96
C LEU A 138 2.49 -17.85 2.97
N VAL A 139 2.82 -16.64 2.51
CA VAL A 139 2.65 -15.41 3.27
C VAL A 139 1.41 -14.69 2.73
N VAL A 140 0.48 -14.36 3.60
CA VAL A 140 -0.71 -13.56 3.28
C VAL A 140 -0.77 -12.32 4.16
N VAL A 141 -1.01 -11.17 3.56
CA VAL A 141 -1.03 -9.91 4.31
C VAL A 141 -2.31 -9.72 5.13
N ASN A 142 -3.30 -10.56 4.92
CA ASN A 142 -4.55 -10.54 5.69
C ASN A 142 -5.19 -11.94 5.68
N LYS A 143 -5.89 -12.27 6.76
CA LYS A 143 -6.57 -13.56 6.92
C LYS A 143 -7.62 -13.83 5.85
N HIS A 144 -8.37 -12.82 5.40
CA HIS A 144 -9.40 -13.00 4.36
C HIS A 144 -8.83 -13.52 3.03
N ILE A 145 -7.55 -13.20 2.69
CA ILE A 145 -6.88 -13.76 1.50
C ILE A 145 -6.70 -15.27 1.65
N LEU A 146 -6.32 -15.72 2.83
CA LEU A 146 -6.19 -17.16 3.12
C LEU A 146 -7.54 -17.86 3.02
N ASP A 147 -8.60 -17.23 3.56
CA ASP A 147 -9.95 -17.79 3.54
C ASP A 147 -10.51 -17.84 2.10
N ASP A 148 -10.23 -16.83 1.25
CA ASP A 148 -10.54 -16.86 -0.18
C ASP A 148 -9.82 -18.01 -0.89
N TYR A 149 -8.54 -18.24 -0.62
CA TYR A 149 -7.78 -19.33 -1.22
C TYR A 149 -8.32 -20.71 -0.81
N LYS A 150 -8.70 -20.88 0.46
CA LYS A 150 -9.35 -22.11 0.96
C LYS A 150 -10.70 -22.32 0.31
N SER A 151 -11.53 -21.29 0.15
CA SER A 151 -12.86 -21.38 -0.48
C SER A 151 -12.77 -21.82 -1.96
N ARG A 152 -11.64 -21.54 -2.62
CA ARG A 152 -11.35 -21.96 -4.00
C ARG A 152 -10.70 -23.35 -4.11
N ASN A 153 -10.57 -24.07 -3.01
CA ASN A 153 -9.93 -25.38 -2.93
C ASN A 153 -8.49 -25.38 -3.49
N LEU A 154 -7.72 -24.33 -3.17
CA LEU A 154 -6.29 -24.32 -3.47
C LEU A 154 -5.53 -25.16 -2.47
N HIS A 155 -4.42 -25.76 -2.91
CA HIS A 155 -3.50 -26.37 -1.98
C HIS A 155 -2.86 -25.30 -1.09
N ILE A 156 -3.00 -25.44 0.21
CA ILE A 156 -2.38 -24.55 1.18
C ILE A 156 -1.19 -25.27 1.81
N PRO A 157 0.04 -24.73 1.71
CA PRO A 157 1.22 -25.35 2.30
C PRO A 157 1.10 -25.41 3.82
N LYS A 158 1.87 -26.33 4.44
CA LYS A 158 1.87 -26.47 5.91
C LYS A 158 2.42 -25.24 6.63
N SER A 159 3.34 -24.51 6.00
CA SER A 159 3.92 -23.29 6.55
C SER A 159 3.14 -22.07 6.02
N ILE A 160 2.43 -21.40 6.89
CA ILE A 160 1.65 -20.19 6.59
C ILE A 160 2.13 -19.08 7.53
N ILE A 161 2.34 -17.88 6.98
CA ILE A 161 2.58 -16.66 7.74
C ILE A 161 1.45 -15.69 7.40
N ILE A 162 0.74 -15.22 8.43
CA ILE A 162 -0.23 -14.13 8.29
C ILE A 162 0.43 -12.91 8.90
N GLU A 163 0.86 -11.99 8.05
CA GLU A 163 1.58 -10.80 8.48
C GLU A 163 1.30 -9.64 7.53
N HIS A 164 0.96 -8.52 8.08
CA HIS A 164 0.71 -7.31 7.30
C HIS A 164 1.96 -6.86 6.53
N ALA A 165 1.77 -6.38 5.30
CA ALA A 165 2.86 -5.87 4.47
C ALA A 165 3.32 -4.46 4.94
N PHE A 166 3.80 -4.39 6.17
CA PHE A 166 4.37 -3.19 6.74
C PHE A 166 5.79 -3.45 7.25
N LEU A 167 6.70 -2.58 6.87
CA LEU A 167 8.03 -2.46 7.44
C LEU A 167 8.29 -0.99 7.72
N PRO A 168 8.94 -0.64 8.84
CA PRO A 168 9.27 0.73 9.16
C PRO A 168 9.99 1.44 8.01
N PRO A 169 9.67 2.70 7.73
CA PRO A 169 10.38 3.47 6.72
C PRO A 169 11.82 3.76 7.16
N PRO A 170 12.75 3.91 6.21
CA PRO A 170 14.14 4.24 6.47
C PRO A 170 14.26 5.71 6.90
N LEU A 171 14.30 5.97 8.21
CA LEU A 171 14.29 7.34 8.77
C LEU A 171 15.51 8.16 8.32
N GLU A 172 16.63 7.51 8.04
CA GLU A 172 17.85 8.12 7.52
C GLU A 172 17.70 8.69 6.09
N GLU A 173 16.64 8.33 5.38
CA GLU A 173 16.34 8.84 4.02
C GLU A 173 15.39 10.05 4.04
N GLU A 174 14.94 10.52 5.21
CA GLU A 174 13.94 11.58 5.32
C GLU A 174 14.31 12.86 4.57
N ASP A 175 15.49 13.41 4.83
CA ASP A 175 15.93 14.65 4.20
C ASP A 175 16.03 14.51 2.68
N LYS A 176 16.50 13.35 2.21
CA LYS A 176 16.55 13.03 0.78
C LYS A 176 15.17 12.96 0.15
N ILE A 177 14.20 12.38 0.85
CA ILE A 177 12.81 12.30 0.39
C ILE A 177 12.18 13.70 0.38
N LEU A 178 12.33 14.46 1.46
CA LEU A 178 11.83 15.83 1.57
C LEU A 178 12.41 16.74 0.46
N ALA A 179 13.68 16.60 0.12
CA ALA A 179 14.30 17.34 -0.98
C ALA A 179 13.66 17.07 -2.35
N THR A 180 12.87 16.00 -2.49
CA THR A 180 12.11 15.72 -3.72
C THR A 180 10.79 16.47 -3.81
N TYR A 181 10.33 17.08 -2.72
CA TYR A 181 9.05 17.79 -2.70
C TYR A 181 9.21 19.17 -3.34
N PRO A 182 8.19 19.67 -4.08
CA PRO A 182 8.27 20.98 -4.72
C PRO A 182 8.20 22.12 -3.68
N SER A 183 8.77 23.27 -3.99
CA SER A 183 8.72 24.46 -3.12
C SER A 183 7.29 24.88 -2.77
N SER A 184 6.36 24.79 -3.73
CA SER A 184 4.94 25.06 -3.52
C SER A 184 4.28 24.20 -2.44
N PHE A 185 4.79 23.00 -2.18
CA PHE A 185 4.34 22.18 -1.06
C PHE A 185 4.71 22.83 0.28
N TYR A 186 5.93 23.34 0.40
CA TYR A 186 6.39 23.99 1.62
C TYR A 186 5.66 25.31 1.86
N ASP A 187 5.41 26.08 0.80
CA ASP A 187 4.63 27.32 0.87
C ASP A 187 3.19 27.01 1.33
N PHE A 188 2.57 25.97 0.79
CA PHE A 188 1.24 25.54 1.18
C PHE A 188 1.17 25.17 2.67
N ILE A 189 2.03 24.26 3.15
CA ILE A 189 1.95 23.78 4.54
C ILE A 189 2.29 24.86 5.57
N LYS A 190 3.15 25.84 5.21
CA LYS A 190 3.57 26.91 6.10
C LYS A 190 2.40 27.77 6.59
N SER A 191 1.36 27.91 5.78
CA SER A 191 0.17 28.73 6.08
C SER A 191 -0.93 27.93 6.82
N LYS A 192 -0.74 26.62 7.09
CA LYS A 192 -1.77 25.77 7.64
C LYS A 192 -1.53 25.45 9.10
N THR A 193 -2.62 25.49 9.88
CA THR A 193 -2.61 25.10 11.30
C THR A 193 -2.89 23.61 11.48
N GLN A 194 -3.66 23.02 10.57
CA GLN A 194 -4.04 21.62 10.59
C GLN A 194 -3.87 21.05 9.17
N ILE A 195 -3.28 19.87 9.07
CA ILE A 195 -3.03 19.23 7.79
C ILE A 195 -3.71 17.86 7.78
N ILE A 196 -4.64 17.67 6.86
CA ILE A 196 -5.23 16.36 6.54
C ILE A 196 -4.56 15.83 5.29
N THR A 197 -4.29 14.53 5.24
CA THR A 197 -3.70 13.90 4.06
C THR A 197 -4.47 12.66 3.63
N ALA A 198 -4.51 12.45 2.31
CA ALA A 198 -4.97 11.23 1.68
C ALA A 198 -4.08 10.90 0.49
N ASN A 199 -4.13 9.67 -0.02
CA ASN A 199 -3.28 9.28 -1.13
C ASN A 199 -3.90 8.27 -2.09
N ALA A 200 -3.47 8.37 -3.36
CA ALA A 200 -3.69 7.37 -4.40
C ALA A 200 -2.41 7.18 -5.22
N PHE A 201 -2.17 5.96 -5.72
CA PHE A 201 -1.14 5.77 -6.73
C PHE A 201 -1.54 6.45 -8.05
N GLN A 202 -2.77 6.20 -8.50
CA GLN A 202 -3.41 6.81 -9.66
C GLN A 202 -4.92 6.80 -9.45
N ILE A 203 -5.64 7.64 -10.15
CA ILE A 203 -7.10 7.57 -10.13
C ILE A 203 -7.56 6.27 -10.79
N SER A 204 -8.44 5.57 -10.11
CA SER A 204 -9.04 4.32 -10.56
C SER A 204 -10.49 4.25 -10.10
N PHE A 205 -11.30 3.46 -10.78
CA PHE A 205 -12.71 3.29 -10.43
C PHE A 205 -13.01 1.85 -10.00
N TYR A 206 -13.90 1.71 -9.04
CA TYR A 206 -14.48 0.44 -8.65
C TYR A 206 -15.99 0.58 -8.64
N LYS A 207 -16.70 -0.26 -9.41
CA LYS A 207 -18.15 -0.17 -9.63
C LYS A 207 -18.58 1.27 -10.02
N ASN A 208 -17.87 1.85 -10.98
CA ASN A 208 -18.07 3.21 -11.50
C ASN A 208 -17.93 4.35 -10.47
N THR A 209 -17.34 4.08 -9.33
CA THR A 209 -17.09 5.08 -8.27
C THR A 209 -15.60 5.25 -8.07
N ASP A 210 -15.15 6.47 -7.77
CA ASP A 210 -13.75 6.75 -7.45
C ASP A 210 -13.26 5.82 -6.33
N LEU A 211 -12.27 5.00 -6.67
CA LEU A 211 -11.73 4.00 -5.75
C LEU A 211 -11.11 4.61 -4.51
N TYR A 212 -10.39 5.72 -4.69
CA TYR A 212 -9.62 6.36 -3.62
C TYR A 212 -10.33 7.54 -2.96
N GLY A 213 -11.50 7.92 -3.49
CA GLY A 213 -12.37 8.93 -2.89
C GLY A 213 -11.80 10.35 -2.95
N LEU A 214 -11.13 10.73 -4.04
CA LEU A 214 -10.72 12.12 -4.27
C LEU A 214 -11.93 13.06 -4.20
N ASP A 215 -13.05 12.66 -4.80
CA ASP A 215 -14.32 13.40 -4.77
C ASP A 215 -14.80 13.66 -3.33
N ILE A 216 -14.81 12.64 -2.48
CA ILE A 216 -15.25 12.80 -1.08
C ILE A 216 -14.24 13.61 -0.25
N CYS A 217 -12.95 13.57 -0.58
CA CYS A 217 -11.93 14.41 0.05
C CYS A 217 -12.16 15.90 -0.25
N ILE A 218 -12.53 16.24 -1.48
CA ILE A 218 -12.83 17.62 -1.89
C ILE A 218 -14.09 18.13 -1.17
N GLU A 219 -15.17 17.34 -1.18
CA GLU A 219 -16.42 17.73 -0.50
C GLU A 219 -16.24 17.82 1.03
N LEU A 220 -15.43 16.96 1.63
CA LEU A 220 -15.06 17.06 3.04
C LEU A 220 -14.35 18.39 3.33
N THR A 221 -13.37 18.74 2.50
CA THR A 221 -12.63 20.00 2.66
C THR A 221 -13.58 21.21 2.58
N ALA A 222 -14.54 21.19 1.66
CA ALA A 222 -15.55 22.23 1.56
C ALA A 222 -16.42 22.35 2.82
N LYS A 223 -16.82 21.22 3.42
CA LYS A 223 -17.59 21.20 4.69
C LYS A 223 -16.77 21.69 5.88
N LEU A 224 -15.47 21.48 5.88
CA LEU A 224 -14.57 21.84 6.98
C LEU A 224 -14.09 23.29 6.92
N LYS A 225 -13.92 23.85 5.73
CA LYS A 225 -13.31 25.16 5.47
C LYS A 225 -13.91 26.28 6.32
N ASN A 226 -15.23 26.32 6.49
CA ASN A 226 -15.88 27.41 7.22
C ASN A 226 -15.59 27.35 8.73
N THR A 227 -15.39 26.16 9.29
CA THR A 227 -15.05 25.97 10.71
C THR A 227 -13.54 26.06 10.93
N TYR A 228 -12.75 25.58 9.97
CA TYR A 228 -11.30 25.51 10.03
C TYR A 228 -10.67 26.22 8.80
N PRO A 229 -10.67 27.56 8.74
CA PRO A 229 -10.28 28.31 7.53
C PRO A 229 -8.81 28.07 7.13
N ASN A 230 -7.93 27.80 8.09
CA ASN A 230 -6.51 27.51 7.88
C ASN A 230 -6.21 26.00 7.77
N LEU A 231 -7.22 25.16 7.55
CA LEU A 231 -7.02 23.76 7.28
C LEU A 231 -6.43 23.56 5.87
N GLY A 232 -5.43 22.69 5.76
CA GLY A 232 -4.87 22.22 4.50
C GLY A 232 -5.18 20.75 4.27
N PHE A 233 -5.70 20.41 3.09
CA PHE A 233 -5.86 19.03 2.64
C PHE A 233 -4.82 18.72 1.58
N ILE A 234 -3.98 17.71 1.81
CA ILE A 234 -2.97 17.23 0.85
C ILE A 234 -3.45 15.91 0.27
N PHE A 235 -3.74 15.89 -1.03
CA PHE A 235 -4.00 14.66 -1.76
C PHE A 235 -2.75 14.27 -2.57
N ALA A 236 -2.07 13.21 -2.15
CA ALA A 236 -0.89 12.73 -2.84
C ALA A 236 -1.29 11.78 -3.98
N LEU A 237 -0.92 12.15 -5.21
CA LEU A 237 -1.25 11.42 -6.43
C LEU A 237 0.03 11.08 -7.20
N ALA A 238 0.49 9.83 -7.10
CA ALA A 238 1.79 9.44 -7.67
C ALA A 238 1.81 9.43 -9.21
N ASN A 239 0.68 9.11 -9.84
CA ASN A 239 0.53 9.10 -11.29
C ASN A 239 -0.74 9.86 -11.72
N GLU A 240 -0.57 11.10 -12.15
CA GLU A 240 -1.65 11.97 -12.63
C GLU A 240 -1.96 11.81 -14.14
N LYS A 241 -1.29 10.90 -14.83
CA LYS A 241 -1.47 10.68 -16.28
C LYS A 241 -2.59 9.69 -16.62
N VAL A 242 -3.25 9.12 -15.61
CA VAL A 242 -4.35 8.16 -15.77
C VAL A 242 -5.65 8.81 -15.33
N ASN A 243 -6.70 8.67 -16.15
CA ASN A 243 -8.01 9.29 -15.93
C ASN A 243 -7.93 10.82 -15.78
N THR A 244 -7.16 11.46 -16.66
CA THR A 244 -6.90 12.91 -16.63
C THR A 244 -8.17 13.75 -16.69
N GLU A 245 -9.15 13.36 -17.49
CA GLU A 245 -10.45 14.05 -17.58
C GLU A 245 -11.16 14.12 -16.22
N TYR A 246 -11.08 13.04 -15.44
CA TYR A 246 -11.65 13.04 -14.10
C TYR A 246 -10.84 13.94 -13.15
N ILE A 247 -9.52 13.92 -13.25
CA ILE A 247 -8.65 14.79 -12.44
C ILE A 247 -8.94 16.25 -12.73
N ASP A 248 -9.09 16.61 -14.01
CA ASP A 248 -9.41 17.99 -14.43
C ASP A 248 -10.81 18.42 -13.95
N LYS A 249 -11.79 17.51 -14.00
CA LYS A 249 -13.11 17.76 -13.39
C LYS A 249 -12.99 18.01 -11.87
N MET A 250 -12.15 17.27 -11.16
CA MET A 250 -11.93 17.48 -9.72
C MET A 250 -11.19 18.79 -9.43
N ARG A 251 -10.24 19.18 -10.26
CA ARG A 251 -9.60 20.50 -10.19
C ARG A 251 -10.59 21.65 -10.44
N LEU A 252 -11.51 21.49 -11.37
CA LEU A 252 -12.60 22.46 -11.58
C LEU A 252 -13.50 22.52 -10.35
N ARG A 253 -13.85 21.38 -9.78
CA ARG A 253 -14.67 21.30 -8.56
C ARG A 253 -14.03 22.03 -7.37
N ILE A 254 -12.71 21.93 -7.22
CA ILE A 254 -11.95 22.67 -6.20
C ILE A 254 -12.12 24.19 -6.41
N LYS A 255 -12.04 24.69 -7.64
CA LYS A 255 -12.26 26.10 -7.97
C LYS A 255 -13.69 26.55 -7.70
N GLU A 256 -14.69 25.77 -8.12
CA GLU A 256 -16.10 26.05 -7.87
C GLU A 256 -16.40 26.21 -6.38
N LEU A 257 -15.72 25.46 -5.53
CA LEU A 257 -15.86 25.48 -4.08
C LEU A 257 -14.91 26.50 -3.41
N ASN A 258 -14.10 27.22 -4.20
CA ASN A 258 -13.07 28.15 -3.74
C ASN A 258 -12.09 27.50 -2.73
N LEU A 259 -11.59 26.30 -3.04
CA LEU A 259 -10.72 25.52 -2.15
C LEU A 259 -9.23 25.57 -2.54
N GLU A 260 -8.82 26.43 -3.48
CA GLU A 260 -7.44 26.49 -3.97
C GLU A 260 -6.43 26.74 -2.85
N GLU A 261 -6.83 27.51 -1.84
CA GLU A 261 -6.01 27.74 -0.66
C GLU A 261 -6.06 26.61 0.38
N ASN A 262 -7.03 25.69 0.29
CA ASN A 262 -7.23 24.63 1.28
C ASN A 262 -6.92 23.22 0.76
N PHE A 263 -6.78 23.03 -0.56
CA PHE A 263 -6.57 21.72 -1.16
C PHE A 263 -5.34 21.71 -2.07
N TYR A 264 -4.41 20.83 -1.79
CA TYR A 264 -3.14 20.72 -2.52
C TYR A 264 -2.95 19.32 -3.10
N PHE A 265 -2.62 19.26 -4.40
CA PHE A 265 -2.18 18.01 -5.03
C PHE A 265 -0.67 17.88 -4.92
N LEU A 266 -0.19 16.90 -4.17
CA LEU A 266 1.21 16.49 -4.22
C LEU A 266 1.35 15.43 -5.30
N THR A 267 1.78 15.84 -6.50
CA THR A 267 1.87 14.95 -7.66
C THR A 267 3.25 14.34 -7.83
N GLY A 268 3.29 13.20 -8.54
CA GLY A 268 4.52 12.47 -8.86
C GLY A 268 4.90 11.41 -7.84
N GLN A 269 5.96 10.69 -8.19
CA GLN A 269 6.46 9.55 -7.41
C GLN A 269 7.18 10.06 -6.14
N LYS A 270 6.42 10.29 -5.07
CA LYS A 270 6.92 10.78 -3.78
C LYS A 270 6.60 9.78 -2.68
N GLU A 271 7.57 9.46 -1.82
CA GLU A 271 7.27 8.80 -0.56
C GLU A 271 6.53 9.74 0.38
N LEU A 272 5.57 9.23 1.14
CA LEU A 272 4.61 10.05 1.90
C LEU A 272 4.86 10.04 3.39
N TRP A 273 5.63 9.09 3.91
CA TRP A 273 5.78 8.94 5.34
C TRP A 273 6.31 10.21 6.05
N PRO A 274 7.16 11.09 5.46
CA PRO A 274 7.54 12.32 6.14
C PRO A 274 6.37 13.28 6.38
N ILE A 275 5.31 13.20 5.55
CA ILE A 275 4.10 14.02 5.73
C ILE A 275 3.37 13.59 7.01
N PHE A 276 3.30 12.28 7.30
CA PHE A 276 2.59 11.78 8.48
C PHE A 276 3.19 12.27 9.80
N LYS A 277 4.47 12.64 9.83
CA LYS A 277 5.10 13.27 10.99
C LYS A 277 4.57 14.69 11.29
N LYS A 278 3.93 15.32 10.32
CA LYS A 278 3.41 16.70 10.39
C LYS A 278 1.90 16.77 10.20
N ALA A 279 1.29 15.72 9.66
CA ALA A 279 -0.15 15.70 9.43
C ALA A 279 -0.91 15.54 10.75
N SER A 280 -1.99 16.30 10.89
CA SER A 280 -2.94 16.18 11.99
C SER A 280 -3.77 14.89 11.84
N LEU A 281 -4.04 14.48 10.60
CA LEU A 281 -4.92 13.37 10.31
C LEU A 281 -4.63 12.76 8.93
N MET A 282 -4.68 11.44 8.83
CA MET A 282 -4.71 10.72 7.56
C MET A 282 -6.12 10.18 7.27
N ILE A 283 -6.60 10.37 6.04
CA ILE A 283 -7.90 9.86 5.61
C ILE A 283 -7.71 8.83 4.48
N ARG A 284 -8.36 7.68 4.61
CA ARG A 284 -8.37 6.61 3.61
C ARG A 284 -9.80 6.26 3.19
N PRO A 285 -10.44 7.02 2.29
CA PRO A 285 -11.85 6.88 1.94
C PRO A 285 -12.06 5.93 0.75
N THR A 286 -11.30 4.85 0.68
CA THR A 286 -11.40 3.86 -0.40
C THR A 286 -12.72 3.10 -0.34
N ASN A 287 -13.31 2.78 -1.50
CA ASN A 287 -14.52 1.96 -1.59
C ASN A 287 -14.26 0.46 -1.76
N THR A 288 -13.00 0.06 -1.86
CA THR A 288 -12.46 -1.30 -1.68
C THR A 288 -10.97 -1.21 -1.37
N ASP A 289 -10.46 -2.07 -0.51
CA ASP A 289 -9.04 -2.09 -0.14
C ASP A 289 -8.61 -3.51 0.28
N GLY A 290 -7.31 -3.77 0.28
CA GLY A 290 -6.74 -4.97 0.87
C GLY A 290 -6.16 -4.68 2.25
N ASP A 291 -4.95 -4.11 2.26
CA ASP A 291 -4.26 -3.62 3.45
C ASP A 291 -3.53 -2.34 3.06
N ALA A 292 -3.93 -1.22 3.64
CA ALA A 292 -3.40 0.09 3.27
C ALA A 292 -2.11 0.39 4.02
N LEU A 293 -0.96 0.26 3.36
CA LEU A 293 0.35 0.64 3.90
C LEU A 293 0.34 2.05 4.49
N SER A 294 -0.31 3.00 3.83
CA SER A 294 -0.36 4.40 4.29
C SER A 294 -1.06 4.60 5.64
N ILE A 295 -2.07 3.77 5.98
CA ILE A 295 -2.69 3.80 7.32
C ILE A 295 -1.66 3.33 8.35
N ARG A 296 -0.94 2.25 8.08
CA ARG A 296 0.08 1.72 9.00
C ARG A 296 1.23 2.68 9.20
N GLU A 297 1.67 3.35 8.13
CA GLU A 297 2.68 4.41 8.23
C GLU A 297 2.20 5.60 9.05
N ALA A 298 0.97 6.05 8.83
CA ALA A 298 0.40 7.15 9.62
C ALA A 298 0.37 6.78 11.11
N LEU A 299 -0.17 5.63 11.46
CA LEU A 299 -0.23 5.15 12.85
C LEU A 299 1.16 4.94 13.45
N TYR A 300 2.13 4.46 12.68
CA TYR A 300 3.53 4.33 13.11
C TYR A 300 4.12 5.67 13.55
N PHE A 301 3.79 6.76 12.85
CA PHE A 301 4.21 8.12 13.22
C PHE A 301 3.24 8.81 14.18
N LYS A 302 2.33 8.07 14.81
CA LYS A 302 1.30 8.62 15.71
C LYS A 302 0.38 9.63 15.04
N CYS A 303 0.32 9.63 13.70
CA CYS A 303 -0.68 10.37 12.94
C CYS A 303 -1.97 9.55 12.93
N PRO A 304 -3.06 10.04 13.53
CA PRO A 304 -4.33 9.35 13.54
C PRO A 304 -4.86 9.09 12.13
N ALA A 305 -5.63 8.01 11.99
CA ALA A 305 -6.16 7.63 10.69
C ALA A 305 -7.67 7.39 10.77
N ILE A 306 -8.41 7.99 9.83
CA ILE A 306 -9.83 7.71 9.57
C ILE A 306 -9.93 6.95 8.25
N ALA A 307 -10.59 5.79 8.24
CA ALA A 307 -10.75 4.99 7.03
C ALA A 307 -12.18 4.46 6.86
N SER A 308 -12.56 4.20 5.62
CA SER A 308 -13.82 3.53 5.31
C SER A 308 -13.86 2.11 5.87
N ASP A 309 -15.04 1.65 6.23
CA ASP A 309 -15.35 0.33 6.82
C ASP A 309 -15.45 -0.81 5.80
N VAL A 310 -14.75 -0.69 4.66
CA VAL A 310 -14.84 -1.65 3.53
C VAL A 310 -14.04 -2.94 3.75
N CYS A 311 -13.13 -2.95 4.70
CA CYS A 311 -12.32 -4.11 5.09
C CYS A 311 -11.82 -3.94 6.53
N ASP A 312 -11.24 -4.99 7.08
CA ASP A 312 -10.52 -4.90 8.36
C ASP A 312 -9.39 -3.88 8.26
N ARG A 313 -9.33 -3.00 9.25
CA ARG A 313 -8.33 -1.95 9.34
C ARG A 313 -7.38 -2.19 10.53
N PRO A 314 -6.17 -1.64 10.48
CA PRO A 314 -5.27 -1.68 11.63
C PRO A 314 -5.94 -1.14 12.89
N THR A 315 -5.64 -1.76 14.04
CA THR A 315 -6.11 -1.27 15.34
C THR A 315 -5.70 0.19 15.54
N GLY A 316 -6.56 1.01 16.13
CA GLY A 316 -6.35 2.46 16.24
C GLY A 316 -6.89 3.28 15.05
N THR A 317 -7.34 2.61 13.97
CA THR A 317 -8.01 3.32 12.88
C THR A 317 -9.46 3.66 13.27
N ILE A 318 -9.86 4.91 13.08
CA ILE A 318 -11.24 5.35 13.24
C ILE A 318 -12.01 4.97 11.98
N LEU A 319 -13.09 4.20 12.11
CA LEU A 319 -13.88 3.76 10.95
C LEU A 319 -15.02 4.74 10.67
N PHE A 320 -15.23 5.04 9.38
CA PHE A 320 -16.44 5.74 8.93
C PHE A 320 -17.17 4.88 7.89
N LYS A 321 -18.48 5.06 7.82
CA LYS A 321 -19.35 4.32 6.90
C LYS A 321 -18.98 4.67 5.45
N ASN A 322 -18.63 3.65 4.67
CA ASN A 322 -18.19 3.81 3.29
C ASN A 322 -19.08 4.77 2.50
N ARG A 323 -18.47 5.74 1.82
CA ARG A 323 -19.10 6.78 0.99
C ARG A 323 -20.07 7.71 1.74
N ASN A 324 -20.12 7.66 3.07
CA ASN A 324 -20.93 8.57 3.86
C ASN A 324 -20.10 9.81 4.27
N LEU A 325 -20.30 10.90 3.54
CA LEU A 325 -19.59 12.16 3.74
C LEU A 325 -19.92 12.80 5.11
N ASP A 326 -21.16 12.66 5.60
CA ASP A 326 -21.55 13.26 6.87
C ASP A 326 -20.89 12.53 8.04
N ASP A 327 -20.88 11.19 8.03
CA ASP A 327 -20.17 10.40 9.04
C ASP A 327 -18.66 10.68 9.02
N LEU A 328 -18.05 10.82 7.83
CA LEU A 328 -16.66 11.20 7.71
C LEU A 328 -16.40 12.59 8.27
N CYS A 329 -17.26 13.55 7.95
CA CYS A 329 -17.16 14.93 8.42
C CYS A 329 -17.27 15.02 9.95
N ASP A 330 -18.25 14.34 10.54
CA ASP A 330 -18.46 14.34 11.98
C ASP A 330 -17.27 13.73 12.73
N LYS A 331 -16.73 12.62 12.24
CA LYS A 331 -15.55 12.00 12.84
C LYS A 331 -14.31 12.86 12.70
N THR A 332 -14.14 13.52 11.56
CA THR A 332 -13.04 14.44 11.32
C THR A 332 -13.12 15.65 12.27
N LYS A 333 -14.30 16.27 12.40
CA LYS A 333 -14.51 17.41 13.31
C LYS A 333 -14.21 17.02 14.76
N ARG A 334 -14.79 15.94 15.26
CA ARG A 334 -14.56 15.46 16.64
C ARG A 334 -13.06 15.29 16.93
N PHE A 335 -12.31 14.85 15.93
CA PHE A 335 -10.87 14.69 16.07
C PHE A 335 -10.15 16.05 16.07
N LEU A 336 -10.48 16.95 15.12
CA LEU A 336 -9.85 18.27 15.02
C LEU A 336 -10.18 19.18 16.23
N ASP A 337 -11.37 19.04 16.82
CA ASP A 337 -11.79 19.78 18.01
C ASP A 337 -11.08 19.30 19.30
N ALA A 338 -10.55 18.05 19.28
CA ALA A 338 -9.85 17.46 20.43
C ALA A 338 -8.35 17.78 20.45
N MET A 339 -7.81 18.39 19.39
CA MET A 339 -6.40 18.81 19.27
C MET A 339 -6.15 20.17 19.92
#